data_80446e7dcfe1b8d9ea2cc76441e3bd5c
#
_entry.id   80446e7dcfe1b8d9ea2cc76441e3bd5c
#
_cell.length_a   1.000
_cell.length_b   1.000
_cell.length_c   1.000
_cell.angle_alpha   90.00
_cell.angle_beta   90.00
_cell.angle_gamma   90.00
#
_symmetry.space_group_name_H-M   'P 1'
#
loop_
_entity.id
_entity.type
_entity.pdbx_description
1 polymer ?
#
loop_
_entity_poly.entity_id
_entity_poly.type
_entity_poly.pdbx_seq_one_letter_code
_entity_poly.pdbx_strand_id
1 'polypeptide(L)'
;MFTNAKVAACIAAVAGFVLVGCTQPAPSGAPAPVRQDPLPGTKLSVDQLKAQMFHVSAGKRLKGAWPNGARVAVGLSFDVDNATATLSTGNLDYEILSRGEYGAVDGLPRILRMLDRQQVPASFFIPAASAVLHPQMIKDIQGSSLQHEIGVHGWIHERLPLLNDEKEEQRLLNLSLETLTRMAGKRPVGYRAPSWKFSGWTMGQVKAAGFLYDSSLMASDDAYELLLDGKPTGIVELPIERILDDAPYFGGNADGSNPSIGDVYEVFQSEFDVAYEEGGLYLLTMHPHMIGHRSRAAMLERLVQYMKRKPGVWFATHERIANHVKPLIAQQRAE
;
A
#
# COMPACT_ATOMS: atom_id res chain seq x y z
N MET A 1 49.52 33.74 39.87
CA MET A 1 49.28 35.20 39.92
C MET A 1 47.81 35.40 39.58
N PHE A 2 47.11 35.73 40.57
CA PHE A 2 45.84 36.43 40.78
C PHE A 2 45.38 37.33 39.64
N THR A 3 44.06 37.35 39.28
CA THR A 3 43.12 38.28 39.91
C THR A 3 41.67 37.98 39.53
N ASN A 4 40.80 38.09 40.54
CA ASN A 4 39.36 38.15 40.52
C ASN A 4 38.77 39.33 39.77
N ALA A 5 37.61 39.17 39.14
CA ALA A 5 36.67 40.27 38.86
C ALA A 5 35.21 39.81 38.98
N LYS A 6 34.62 40.16 40.02
CA LYS A 6 33.32 40.72 40.41
C LYS A 6 32.09 40.40 39.54
N VAL A 7 31.17 39.73 40.21
CA VAL A 7 29.72 39.63 39.91
C VAL A 7 29.06 40.98 40.15
N ALA A 8 28.31 41.48 39.18
CA ALA A 8 27.38 42.62 39.31
C ALA A 8 25.96 42.06 39.09
N ALA A 9 25.16 42.08 40.16
CA ALA A 9 23.74 41.78 40.09
C ALA A 9 22.97 43.02 39.60
N CYS A 10 22.21 42.86 38.52
CA CYS A 10 21.20 43.81 38.11
C CYS A 10 19.80 43.32 38.59
N ILE A 11 19.27 44.05 39.56
CA ILE A 11 17.87 43.92 39.99
C ILE A 11 17.02 44.68 38.94
N ALA A 12 16.19 43.97 38.20
CA ALA A 12 15.19 44.58 37.34
C ALA A 12 13.81 44.56 38.07
N ALA A 13 13.28 45.76 38.27
CA ALA A 13 11.97 45.98 38.86
C ALA A 13 10.85 45.49 37.91
N VAL A 14 9.98 44.66 38.39
CA VAL A 14 8.75 44.21 37.70
C VAL A 14 7.69 45.31 37.88
N ALA A 15 7.44 46.10 36.84
CA ALA A 15 6.27 46.96 36.76
C ALA A 15 5.06 46.13 36.28
N GLY A 16 4.11 45.90 37.16
CA GLY A 16 2.86 45.21 36.83
C GLY A 16 1.99 46.09 35.91
N PHE A 17 1.79 45.63 34.69
CA PHE A 17 0.73 46.10 33.82
C PHE A 17 -0.54 45.26 34.08
N VAL A 18 -1.55 45.84 34.71
CA VAL A 18 -2.89 45.26 34.78
C VAL A 18 -3.55 45.54 33.42
N LEU A 19 -3.61 44.55 32.57
CA LEU A 19 -4.45 44.55 31.38
C LEU A 19 -5.89 44.29 31.81
N VAL A 20 -6.70 45.34 31.87
CA VAL A 20 -8.17 45.22 31.94
C VAL A 20 -8.64 44.71 30.57
N GLY A 21 -8.82 43.40 30.47
CA GLY A 21 -9.42 42.78 29.30
C GLY A 21 -10.89 43.11 29.22
N CYS A 22 -11.30 43.92 28.26
CA CYS A 22 -12.72 44.01 27.85
C CYS A 22 -13.12 42.66 27.24
N THR A 23 -13.76 41.82 28.03
CA THR A 23 -14.45 40.64 27.50
C THR A 23 -15.73 41.09 26.79
N GLN A 24 -15.69 41.13 25.45
CA GLN A 24 -16.95 41.20 24.70
C GLN A 24 -17.73 39.90 24.93
N PRO A 25 -19.04 39.99 25.24
CA PRO A 25 -19.87 38.79 25.33
C PRO A 25 -19.92 38.13 23.93
N ALA A 26 -19.64 36.84 23.86
CA ALA A 26 -19.82 36.06 22.64
C ALA A 26 -21.28 36.17 22.15
N PRO A 27 -21.52 36.25 20.83
CA PRO A 27 -22.86 36.30 20.29
C PRO A 27 -23.62 35.03 20.72
N SER A 28 -24.71 35.24 21.48
CA SER A 28 -25.65 34.21 21.87
C SER A 28 -26.39 33.71 20.63
N GLY A 29 -26.05 32.49 20.13
CA GLY A 29 -26.79 31.93 19.02
C GLY A 29 -26.02 30.92 18.13
N ALA A 30 -24.75 30.68 18.38
CA ALA A 30 -24.09 29.57 17.69
C ALA A 30 -24.61 28.25 18.27
N PRO A 31 -25.16 27.33 17.44
CA PRO A 31 -25.52 25.99 17.92
C PRO A 31 -24.27 25.34 18.53
N ALA A 32 -24.44 24.75 19.72
CA ALA A 32 -23.38 24.00 20.36
C ALA A 32 -22.83 22.97 19.36
N PRO A 33 -21.50 22.78 19.28
CA PRO A 33 -20.94 21.78 18.38
C PRO A 33 -21.57 20.44 18.72
N VAL A 34 -22.20 19.81 17.71
CA VAL A 34 -22.78 18.48 17.85
C VAL A 34 -21.62 17.58 18.25
N ARG A 35 -21.60 17.11 19.49
CA ARG A 35 -20.63 16.09 19.93
C ARG A 35 -20.89 14.84 19.10
N GLN A 36 -20.00 14.57 18.16
CA GLN A 36 -20.01 13.28 17.50
C GLN A 36 -19.76 12.21 18.56
N ASP A 37 -20.55 11.14 18.51
CA ASP A 37 -20.34 9.98 19.36
C ASP A 37 -18.94 9.43 19.09
N PRO A 38 -18.04 9.33 20.08
CA PRO A 38 -16.68 8.82 19.87
C PRO A 38 -16.67 7.36 19.43
N LEU A 39 -17.75 6.59 19.69
CA LEU A 39 -17.86 5.17 19.35
C LEU A 39 -19.24 4.87 18.71
N PRO A 40 -19.54 5.39 17.51
CA PRO A 40 -20.86 5.25 16.89
C PRO A 40 -21.25 3.77 16.66
N GLY A 41 -20.27 2.89 16.45
CA GLY A 41 -20.48 1.45 16.25
C GLY A 41 -21.16 0.75 17.44
N THR A 42 -21.03 1.28 18.66
CA THR A 42 -21.66 0.69 19.85
C THR A 42 -23.18 0.76 19.84
N LYS A 43 -23.75 1.58 18.98
CA LYS A 43 -25.21 1.79 18.85
C LYS A 43 -25.81 1.06 17.66
N LEU A 44 -24.99 0.34 16.87
CA LEU A 44 -25.47 -0.40 15.72
C LEU A 44 -26.22 -1.65 16.15
N SER A 45 -27.33 -1.97 15.48
CA SER A 45 -27.98 -3.27 15.59
C SER A 45 -27.10 -4.37 14.98
N VAL A 46 -27.38 -5.63 15.34
CA VAL A 46 -26.66 -6.79 14.76
C VAL A 46 -26.76 -6.80 13.23
N ASP A 47 -27.91 -6.45 12.67
CA ASP A 47 -28.10 -6.42 11.22
C ASP A 47 -27.29 -5.29 10.56
N GLN A 48 -27.18 -4.12 11.19
CA GLN A 48 -26.29 -3.04 10.73
C GLN A 48 -24.82 -3.45 10.80
N LEU A 49 -24.40 -4.13 11.89
CA LEU A 49 -23.04 -4.66 12.01
C LEU A 49 -22.73 -5.66 10.89
N LYS A 50 -23.66 -6.60 10.62
CA LYS A 50 -23.50 -7.56 9.51
C LYS A 50 -23.44 -6.86 8.16
N ALA A 51 -24.33 -5.91 7.91
CA ALA A 51 -24.35 -5.16 6.66
C ALA A 51 -23.03 -4.43 6.42
N GLN A 52 -22.46 -3.78 7.45
CA GLN A 52 -21.16 -3.12 7.35
C GLN A 52 -20.01 -4.10 7.19
N MET A 53 -19.96 -5.15 8.03
CA MET A 53 -18.87 -6.13 8.00
C MET A 53 -18.80 -6.91 6.70
N PHE A 54 -19.95 -7.25 6.09
CA PHE A 54 -20.04 -8.09 4.92
C PHE A 54 -20.37 -7.32 3.64
N HIS A 55 -20.27 -5.98 3.66
CA HIS A 55 -20.40 -5.18 2.45
C HIS A 55 -19.33 -5.57 1.42
N VAL A 56 -18.07 -5.61 1.84
CA VAL A 56 -16.98 -6.24 1.08
C VAL A 56 -16.39 -7.34 1.94
N SER A 57 -16.39 -8.57 1.47
CA SER A 57 -15.98 -9.71 2.28
C SER A 57 -15.33 -10.82 1.47
N ALA A 58 -14.68 -11.75 2.17
CA ALA A 58 -14.09 -12.91 1.55
C ALA A 58 -15.17 -13.96 1.21
N GLY A 59 -15.10 -14.45 -0.01
CA GLY A 59 -15.78 -15.65 -0.46
C GLY A 59 -14.95 -16.91 -0.17
N LYS A 60 -15.11 -17.90 -1.04
CA LYS A 60 -14.35 -19.15 -0.92
C LYS A 60 -12.87 -18.94 -1.21
N ARG A 61 -11.99 -19.64 -0.50
CA ARG A 61 -10.54 -19.67 -0.76
C ARG A 61 -10.26 -20.40 -2.07
N LEU A 62 -9.30 -19.87 -2.84
CA LEU A 62 -8.91 -20.37 -4.15
C LEU A 62 -7.59 -21.14 -4.02
N LYS A 63 -7.60 -22.24 -3.27
CA LYS A 63 -6.43 -23.08 -3.07
C LYS A 63 -6.41 -24.22 -4.08
N GLY A 64 -5.32 -24.33 -4.84
CA GLY A 64 -5.11 -25.36 -5.83
C GLY A 64 -3.64 -25.67 -6.01
N ALA A 65 -3.32 -26.66 -6.85
CA ALA A 65 -1.93 -26.96 -7.19
C ALA A 65 -1.31 -25.81 -8.01
N TRP A 66 -0.10 -25.41 -7.65
CA TRP A 66 0.65 -24.42 -8.41
C TRP A 66 1.22 -25.02 -9.72
N PRO A 67 1.52 -24.18 -10.73
CA PRO A 67 2.02 -24.64 -12.03
C PRO A 67 3.29 -25.49 -11.91
N ASN A 68 3.43 -26.48 -12.80
CA ASN A 68 4.62 -27.32 -12.91
C ASN A 68 5.00 -28.07 -11.62
N GLY A 69 4.03 -28.32 -10.73
CA GLY A 69 4.28 -28.98 -9.45
C GLY A 69 5.01 -28.07 -8.45
N ALA A 70 4.96 -26.78 -8.63
CA ALA A 70 5.52 -25.84 -7.66
C ALA A 70 4.84 -26.00 -6.28
N ARG A 71 5.62 -25.82 -5.24
CA ARG A 71 5.19 -25.97 -3.86
C ARG A 71 4.58 -24.68 -3.30
N VAL A 72 5.11 -23.54 -3.70
CA VAL A 72 4.66 -22.21 -3.24
C VAL A 72 4.67 -21.24 -4.42
N ALA A 73 3.68 -20.34 -4.45
CA ALA A 73 3.71 -19.19 -5.33
C ALA A 73 4.26 -17.96 -4.58
N VAL A 74 5.17 -17.23 -5.22
CA VAL A 74 5.78 -16.02 -4.68
C VAL A 74 5.50 -14.84 -5.60
N GLY A 75 4.81 -13.84 -5.10
CA GLY A 75 4.60 -12.56 -5.75
C GLY A 75 5.37 -11.45 -5.04
N LEU A 76 6.28 -10.80 -5.77
CA LEU A 76 6.91 -9.57 -5.31
C LEU A 76 6.17 -8.39 -5.91
N SER A 77 5.76 -7.42 -5.09
CA SER A 77 5.11 -6.21 -5.58
C SER A 77 5.74 -4.95 -5.02
N PHE A 78 5.65 -3.89 -5.82
CA PHE A 78 6.19 -2.58 -5.48
C PHE A 78 5.10 -1.52 -5.70
N ASP A 79 4.69 -0.84 -4.63
CA ASP A 79 3.82 0.32 -4.69
C ASP A 79 4.70 1.55 -4.98
N VAL A 80 4.60 2.06 -6.23
CA VAL A 80 5.50 3.10 -6.76
C VAL A 80 4.94 4.48 -6.45
N ASP A 81 4.67 4.71 -5.17
CA ASP A 81 4.05 5.94 -4.67
C ASP A 81 4.91 7.16 -4.91
N ASN A 82 6.22 7.00 -4.73
CA ASN A 82 7.16 8.12 -4.76
C ASN A 82 6.67 9.26 -3.84
N ALA A 83 6.42 10.47 -4.40
CA ALA A 83 5.94 11.62 -3.63
C ALA A 83 4.40 11.77 -3.59
N THR A 84 3.64 10.88 -4.27
CA THR A 84 2.21 11.12 -4.51
C THR A 84 1.38 11.08 -3.24
N ALA A 85 1.69 10.22 -2.28
CA ALA A 85 0.99 10.18 -0.99
C ALA A 85 1.08 11.51 -0.23
N THR A 86 2.24 12.18 -0.30
CA THR A 86 2.46 13.50 0.30
C THR A 86 1.73 14.59 -0.49
N LEU A 87 1.86 14.56 -1.82
CA LEU A 87 1.19 15.52 -2.70
C LEU A 87 -0.33 15.45 -2.60
N SER A 88 -0.91 14.26 -2.39
CA SER A 88 -2.36 14.07 -2.25
C SER A 88 -2.97 14.81 -1.07
N THR A 89 -2.16 15.12 -0.06
CA THR A 89 -2.59 15.89 1.12
C THR A 89 -2.36 17.39 0.98
N GLY A 90 -1.79 17.84 -0.14
CA GLY A 90 -1.36 19.23 -0.34
C GLY A 90 -0.13 19.62 0.49
N ASN A 91 0.55 18.64 1.09
CA ASN A 91 1.78 18.90 1.85
C ASN A 91 2.95 19.17 0.89
N LEU A 92 3.69 20.26 1.16
CA LEU A 92 4.88 20.69 0.43
C LEU A 92 6.14 20.55 1.29
N ASP A 93 6.21 19.55 2.14
CA ASP A 93 7.43 19.22 2.87
C ASP A 93 8.48 18.68 1.89
N TYR A 94 9.47 19.48 1.57
CA TYR A 94 10.50 19.13 0.57
C TYR A 94 11.42 17.99 1.02
N GLU A 95 11.58 17.77 2.33
CA GLU A 95 12.32 16.58 2.83
C GLU A 95 11.58 15.33 2.42
N ILE A 96 10.26 15.27 2.68
CA ILE A 96 9.42 14.10 2.35
C ILE A 96 9.28 13.95 0.83
N LEU A 97 9.10 15.06 0.10
CA LEU A 97 9.03 15.03 -1.37
C LEU A 97 10.32 14.48 -1.99
N SER A 98 11.49 14.86 -1.46
CA SER A 98 12.78 14.36 -1.94
C SER A 98 12.99 12.86 -1.66
N ARG A 99 12.44 12.35 -0.57
CA ARG A 99 12.40 10.88 -0.32
C ARG A 99 11.59 10.15 -1.40
N GLY A 100 10.46 10.73 -1.80
CA GLY A 100 9.66 10.20 -2.91
C GLY A 100 10.42 10.25 -4.24
N GLU A 101 11.11 11.34 -4.54
CA GLU A 101 11.97 11.48 -5.73
C GLU A 101 13.07 10.40 -5.76
N TYR A 102 13.70 10.12 -4.61
CA TYR A 102 14.66 9.01 -4.49
C TYR A 102 14.10 7.69 -4.98
N GLY A 103 12.82 7.43 -4.71
CA GLY A 103 12.13 6.22 -5.18
C GLY A 103 12.16 6.06 -6.69
N ALA A 104 11.91 7.17 -7.43
CA ALA A 104 11.91 7.17 -8.88
C ALA A 104 13.33 7.12 -9.48
N VAL A 105 14.27 7.88 -8.90
CA VAL A 105 15.60 8.16 -9.51
C VAL A 105 16.62 7.06 -9.17
N ASP A 106 16.62 6.57 -7.93
CA ASP A 106 17.59 5.60 -7.43
C ASP A 106 16.98 4.25 -7.04
N GLY A 107 15.86 4.29 -6.31
CA GLY A 107 15.23 3.11 -5.72
C GLY A 107 14.74 2.13 -6.78
N LEU A 108 13.85 2.56 -7.64
CA LEU A 108 13.28 1.73 -8.70
C LEU A 108 14.35 1.20 -9.67
N PRO A 109 15.29 2.01 -10.21
CA PRO A 109 16.34 1.46 -11.06
C PRO A 109 17.23 0.41 -10.37
N ARG A 110 17.47 0.55 -9.05
CA ARG A 110 18.23 -0.45 -8.29
C ARG A 110 17.46 -1.75 -8.14
N ILE A 111 16.16 -1.67 -7.87
CA ILE A 111 15.26 -2.81 -7.77
C ILE A 111 15.19 -3.53 -9.12
N LEU A 112 14.97 -2.84 -10.22
CA LEU A 112 14.90 -3.44 -11.56
C LEU A 112 16.18 -4.19 -11.89
N ARG A 113 17.36 -3.59 -11.67
CA ARG A 113 18.65 -4.28 -11.86
C ARG A 113 18.79 -5.53 -10.98
N MET A 114 18.28 -5.53 -9.77
CA MET A 114 18.29 -6.70 -8.88
C MET A 114 17.35 -7.79 -9.43
N LEU A 115 16.14 -7.44 -9.82
CA LEU A 115 15.17 -8.38 -10.41
C LEU A 115 15.73 -9.01 -11.69
N ASP A 116 16.38 -8.21 -12.56
CA ASP A 116 17.03 -8.70 -13.77
C ASP A 116 18.18 -9.67 -13.45
N ARG A 117 19.05 -9.34 -12.49
CA ARG A 117 20.12 -10.28 -12.07
C ARG A 117 19.57 -11.58 -11.50
N GLN A 118 18.47 -11.48 -10.76
CA GLN A 118 17.86 -12.64 -10.14
C GLN A 118 16.86 -13.36 -11.07
N GLN A 119 16.54 -12.82 -12.23
CA GLN A 119 15.55 -13.38 -13.17
C GLN A 119 14.18 -13.62 -12.50
N VAL A 120 13.70 -12.64 -11.74
CA VAL A 120 12.43 -12.71 -10.99
C VAL A 120 11.49 -11.63 -11.50
N PRO A 121 10.28 -12.00 -12.01
CA PRO A 121 9.26 -11.03 -12.38
C PRO A 121 8.61 -10.42 -11.13
N ALA A 122 8.07 -9.22 -11.27
CA ALA A 122 7.39 -8.50 -10.20
C ALA A 122 6.20 -7.69 -10.74
N SER A 123 5.32 -7.26 -9.83
CA SER A 123 4.19 -6.37 -10.13
C SER A 123 4.46 -4.98 -9.55
N PHE A 124 4.17 -3.94 -10.33
CA PHE A 124 4.34 -2.54 -9.94
C PHE A 124 2.99 -1.86 -9.93
N PHE A 125 2.47 -1.56 -8.73
CA PHE A 125 1.24 -0.80 -8.55
C PHE A 125 1.58 0.69 -8.51
N ILE A 126 1.08 1.44 -9.47
CA ILE A 126 1.55 2.79 -9.74
C ILE A 126 0.40 3.78 -9.58
N PRO A 127 0.47 4.76 -8.66
CA PRO A 127 -0.36 5.95 -8.73
C PRO A 127 -0.10 6.64 -10.09
N ALA A 128 -1.15 6.88 -10.87
CA ALA A 128 -0.94 7.34 -12.25
C ALA A 128 -0.23 8.71 -12.31
N ALA A 129 -0.42 9.57 -11.31
CA ALA A 129 0.33 10.82 -11.16
C ALA A 129 1.83 10.58 -10.98
N SER A 130 2.25 9.50 -10.29
CA SER A 130 3.66 9.13 -10.17
C SER A 130 4.28 8.84 -11.55
N ALA A 131 3.54 8.11 -12.41
CA ALA A 131 3.97 7.85 -13.78
C ALA A 131 4.02 9.13 -14.64
N VAL A 132 3.09 10.06 -14.44
CA VAL A 132 3.10 11.36 -15.16
C VAL A 132 4.31 12.22 -14.74
N LEU A 133 4.62 12.24 -13.45
CA LEU A 133 5.77 12.97 -12.92
C LEU A 133 7.12 12.38 -13.36
N HIS A 134 7.17 11.05 -13.48
CA HIS A 134 8.38 10.30 -13.83
C HIS A 134 8.12 9.31 -14.99
N PRO A 135 7.87 9.80 -16.22
CA PRO A 135 7.42 8.95 -17.33
C PRO A 135 8.43 7.90 -17.78
N GLN A 136 9.70 8.08 -17.44
CA GLN A 136 10.75 7.10 -17.76
C GLN A 136 10.57 5.79 -16.99
N MET A 137 9.95 5.82 -15.78
CA MET A 137 9.72 4.61 -14.98
C MET A 137 8.92 3.53 -15.71
N ILE A 138 7.89 3.93 -16.47
CA ILE A 138 7.08 2.98 -17.25
C ILE A 138 7.96 2.26 -18.28
N LYS A 139 8.83 3.01 -18.98
CA LYS A 139 9.75 2.43 -19.98
C LYS A 139 10.79 1.51 -19.34
N ASP A 140 11.31 1.90 -18.18
CA ASP A 140 12.30 1.12 -17.45
C ASP A 140 11.71 -0.22 -16.97
N ILE A 141 10.49 -0.21 -16.43
CA ILE A 141 9.76 -1.43 -16.03
C ILE A 141 9.50 -2.34 -17.23
N GLN A 142 9.05 -1.77 -18.35
CA GLN A 142 8.72 -2.52 -19.57
C GLN A 142 9.96 -2.97 -20.36
N GLY A 143 11.09 -2.30 -20.17
CA GLY A 143 12.36 -2.64 -20.83
C GLY A 143 12.96 -3.95 -20.37
N SER A 144 12.53 -4.49 -19.24
CA SER A 144 12.97 -5.79 -18.74
C SER A 144 12.37 -6.95 -19.57
N SER A 145 13.18 -7.96 -19.89
CA SER A 145 12.73 -9.20 -20.54
C SER A 145 11.82 -10.06 -19.65
N LEU A 146 11.71 -9.75 -18.35
CA LEU A 146 10.95 -10.52 -17.38
C LEU A 146 9.44 -10.29 -17.44
N GLN A 147 9.01 -9.36 -18.31
CA GLN A 147 7.59 -9.03 -18.45
C GLN A 147 6.93 -8.67 -17.10
N HIS A 148 7.50 -7.68 -16.43
CA HIS A 148 6.92 -7.12 -15.23
C HIS A 148 5.50 -6.62 -15.49
N GLU A 149 4.67 -6.67 -14.46
CA GLU A 149 3.31 -6.19 -14.50
C GLU A 149 3.21 -4.74 -14.03
N ILE A 150 2.30 -3.97 -14.64
CA ILE A 150 1.87 -2.66 -14.17
C ILE A 150 0.41 -2.77 -13.72
N GLY A 151 0.16 -2.47 -12.45
CA GLY A 151 -1.16 -2.38 -11.82
C GLY A 151 -1.55 -0.94 -11.47
N VAL A 152 -2.82 -0.72 -11.18
CA VAL A 152 -3.37 0.58 -10.78
C VAL A 152 -3.28 0.76 -9.27
N HIS A 153 -2.80 1.93 -8.81
CA HIS A 153 -2.74 2.33 -7.40
C HIS A 153 -3.35 3.72 -7.14
N GLY A 154 -4.54 3.95 -7.71
CA GLY A 154 -5.20 5.25 -7.68
C GLY A 154 -4.55 6.28 -8.60
N TRP A 155 -5.03 7.54 -8.50
CA TRP A 155 -4.48 8.65 -9.28
C TRP A 155 -3.24 9.26 -8.62
N ILE A 156 -3.38 9.72 -7.38
CA ILE A 156 -2.33 10.44 -6.63
C ILE A 156 -2.14 9.84 -5.22
N HIS A 157 -2.41 8.55 -5.08
CA HIS A 157 -2.44 7.88 -3.78
C HIS A 157 -3.46 8.54 -2.82
N GLU A 158 -4.62 8.88 -3.36
CA GLU A 158 -5.73 9.51 -2.64
C GLU A 158 -6.31 8.59 -1.55
N ARG A 159 -6.73 9.18 -0.45
CA ARG A 159 -7.39 8.45 0.65
C ARG A 159 -8.88 8.27 0.32
N LEU A 160 -9.25 7.18 -0.35
CA LEU A 160 -10.60 6.91 -0.84
C LEU A 160 -11.71 7.16 0.20
N PRO A 161 -11.59 6.69 1.46
CA PRO A 161 -12.63 6.96 2.47
C PRO A 161 -12.80 8.43 2.83
N LEU A 162 -11.84 9.30 2.51
CA LEU A 162 -11.89 10.73 2.80
C LEU A 162 -12.41 11.56 1.63
N LEU A 163 -12.50 11.01 0.41
CA LEU A 163 -13.06 11.73 -0.74
C LEU A 163 -14.53 12.07 -0.50
N ASN A 164 -15.28 11.17 0.14
CA ASN A 164 -16.68 11.31 0.48
C ASN A 164 -17.56 11.72 -0.72
N ASP A 165 -17.16 11.34 -1.93
CA ASP A 165 -17.82 11.62 -3.21
C ASP A 165 -17.59 10.44 -4.17
N GLU A 166 -18.66 9.70 -4.44
CA GLU A 166 -18.64 8.53 -5.33
C GLU A 166 -18.22 8.88 -6.76
N LYS A 167 -18.68 10.02 -7.28
CA LYS A 167 -18.38 10.44 -8.65
C LYS A 167 -16.91 10.85 -8.79
N GLU A 168 -16.37 11.50 -7.78
CA GLU A 168 -14.95 11.88 -7.75
C GLU A 168 -14.06 10.64 -7.67
N GLU A 169 -14.41 9.68 -6.82
CA GLU A 169 -13.69 8.40 -6.75
C GLU A 169 -13.70 7.68 -8.11
N GLN A 170 -14.86 7.57 -8.75
CA GLN A 170 -14.98 6.97 -10.07
C GLN A 170 -14.17 7.75 -11.13
N ARG A 171 -14.18 9.08 -11.07
CA ARG A 171 -13.41 9.93 -11.99
C ARG A 171 -11.91 9.67 -11.84
N LEU A 172 -11.42 9.57 -10.61
CA LEU A 172 -10.00 9.32 -10.32
C LEU A 172 -9.58 7.91 -10.74
N LEU A 173 -10.41 6.90 -10.52
CA LEU A 173 -10.17 5.53 -10.99
C LEU A 173 -10.07 5.48 -12.52
N ASN A 174 -11.01 6.09 -13.23
CA ASN A 174 -11.01 6.14 -14.69
C ASN A 174 -9.78 6.88 -15.22
N LEU A 175 -9.45 8.05 -14.65
CA LEU A 175 -8.28 8.84 -15.02
C LEU A 175 -6.99 8.04 -14.85
N SER A 176 -6.89 7.28 -13.74
CA SER A 176 -5.73 6.41 -13.46
C SER A 176 -5.60 5.32 -14.51
N LEU A 177 -6.69 4.62 -14.77
CA LEU A 177 -6.73 3.50 -15.71
C LEU A 177 -6.42 3.96 -17.15
N GLU A 178 -7.03 5.06 -17.60
CA GLU A 178 -6.78 5.64 -18.92
C GLU A 178 -5.33 6.11 -19.09
N THR A 179 -4.80 6.79 -18.06
CA THR A 179 -3.43 7.31 -18.08
C THR A 179 -2.42 6.18 -18.15
N LEU A 180 -2.53 5.17 -17.28
CA LEU A 180 -1.61 4.03 -17.27
C LEU A 180 -1.76 3.18 -18.54
N THR A 181 -2.98 2.99 -19.04
CA THR A 181 -3.22 2.30 -20.32
C THR A 181 -2.49 2.98 -21.47
N ARG A 182 -2.62 4.30 -21.57
CA ARG A 182 -1.96 5.10 -22.61
C ARG A 182 -0.43 5.06 -22.48
N MET A 183 0.11 5.17 -21.25
CA MET A 183 1.55 5.20 -21.01
C MET A 183 2.21 3.84 -21.17
N ALA A 184 1.55 2.77 -20.72
CA ALA A 184 2.06 1.40 -20.80
C ALA A 184 1.72 0.69 -22.12
N GLY A 185 0.80 1.22 -22.94
CA GLY A 185 0.34 0.58 -24.17
C GLY A 185 -0.49 -0.70 -23.97
N LYS A 186 -0.71 -1.10 -22.70
CA LYS A 186 -1.54 -2.24 -22.30
C LYS A 186 -2.40 -1.81 -21.12
N ARG A 187 -3.68 -2.22 -21.13
CA ARG A 187 -4.60 -1.93 -20.04
C ARG A 187 -4.20 -2.74 -18.79
N PRO A 188 -3.96 -2.10 -17.63
CA PRO A 188 -3.76 -2.80 -16.38
C PRO A 188 -4.97 -3.65 -15.99
N VAL A 189 -4.74 -4.82 -15.44
CA VAL A 189 -5.79 -5.75 -15.01
C VAL A 189 -5.84 -5.94 -13.50
N GLY A 190 -4.84 -5.45 -12.78
CA GLY A 190 -4.75 -5.49 -11.32
C GLY A 190 -5.01 -4.13 -10.70
N TYR A 191 -5.67 -4.14 -9.56
CA TYR A 191 -5.93 -2.96 -8.73
C TYR A 191 -5.39 -3.18 -7.33
N ARG A 192 -4.84 -2.12 -6.74
CA ARG A 192 -4.53 -2.01 -5.31
C ARG A 192 -4.98 -0.64 -4.84
N ALA A 193 -5.83 -0.60 -3.82
CA ALA A 193 -6.30 0.66 -3.27
C ALA A 193 -5.17 1.39 -2.53
N PRO A 194 -5.04 2.71 -2.69
CA PRO A 194 -4.11 3.51 -1.91
C PRO A 194 -4.29 3.27 -0.40
N SER A 195 -3.17 3.03 0.31
CA SER A 195 -3.16 2.66 1.74
C SER A 195 -4.06 1.46 2.08
N TRP A 196 -4.44 0.64 1.08
CA TRP A 196 -5.30 -0.55 1.22
C TRP A 196 -6.68 -0.25 1.79
N LYS A 197 -7.19 0.95 1.56
CA LYS A 197 -8.46 1.40 2.14
C LYS A 197 -9.51 1.60 1.07
N PHE A 198 -10.62 0.90 1.25
CA PHE A 198 -11.82 1.07 0.45
C PHE A 198 -12.75 2.13 1.05
N SER A 199 -13.44 2.87 0.19
CA SER A 199 -14.70 3.52 0.51
C SER A 199 -15.86 2.52 0.40
N GLY A 200 -17.09 2.94 0.66
CA GLY A 200 -18.28 2.12 0.39
C GLY A 200 -18.54 1.86 -1.10
N TRP A 201 -17.87 2.55 -2.02
CA TRP A 201 -18.11 2.43 -3.48
C TRP A 201 -16.98 1.71 -4.22
N THR A 202 -15.78 1.66 -3.63
CA THR A 202 -14.56 1.16 -4.29
C THR A 202 -14.76 -0.20 -4.94
N MET A 203 -15.30 -1.18 -4.23
CA MET A 203 -15.47 -2.53 -4.78
C MET A 203 -16.43 -2.58 -5.96
N GLY A 204 -17.52 -1.81 -5.90
CA GLY A 204 -18.48 -1.68 -6.99
C GLY A 204 -17.83 -1.10 -8.24
N GLN A 205 -17.02 -0.06 -8.09
CA GLN A 205 -16.31 0.62 -9.18
C GLN A 205 -15.20 -0.25 -9.77
N VAL A 206 -14.42 -0.93 -8.96
CA VAL A 206 -13.38 -1.89 -9.39
C VAL A 206 -14.00 -3.03 -10.20
N LYS A 207 -15.15 -3.56 -9.73
CA LYS A 207 -15.92 -4.58 -10.46
C LYS A 207 -16.44 -4.05 -11.80
N ALA A 208 -17.06 -2.86 -11.80
CA ALA A 208 -17.59 -2.24 -13.01
C ALA A 208 -16.49 -1.92 -14.05
N ALA A 209 -15.32 -1.54 -13.59
CA ALA A 209 -14.14 -1.33 -14.42
C ALA A 209 -13.55 -2.63 -15.00
N GLY A 210 -13.97 -3.82 -14.52
CA GLY A 210 -13.57 -5.11 -15.07
C GLY A 210 -12.15 -5.52 -14.74
N PHE A 211 -11.66 -5.20 -13.55
CA PHE A 211 -10.38 -5.70 -13.06
C PHE A 211 -10.42 -7.22 -12.87
N LEU A 212 -9.29 -7.87 -13.11
CA LEU A 212 -9.10 -9.31 -12.91
C LEU A 212 -9.01 -9.64 -11.43
N TYR A 213 -8.25 -8.82 -10.71
CA TYR A 213 -7.96 -9.02 -9.29
C TYR A 213 -7.81 -7.69 -8.55
N ASP A 214 -7.98 -7.75 -7.26
CA ASP A 214 -7.60 -6.77 -6.26
C ASP A 214 -6.47 -7.32 -5.38
N SER A 215 -5.70 -6.45 -4.76
CA SER A 215 -4.65 -6.83 -3.79
C SER A 215 -4.58 -5.78 -2.68
N SER A 216 -5.68 -5.64 -1.93
CA SER A 216 -5.81 -4.62 -0.88
C SER A 216 -6.28 -5.16 0.46
N LEU A 217 -6.88 -6.35 0.50
CA LEU A 217 -7.57 -6.87 1.68
C LEU A 217 -6.80 -8.05 2.30
N MET A 218 -7.17 -8.42 3.56
CA MET A 218 -6.37 -9.28 4.44
C MET A 218 -7.20 -10.40 5.09
N ALA A 219 -8.21 -10.93 4.41
CA ALA A 219 -9.12 -11.86 5.06
C ALA A 219 -8.66 -13.33 5.00
N SER A 220 -7.52 -13.62 4.38
CA SER A 220 -6.93 -14.97 4.26
C SER A 220 -5.46 -14.87 3.87
N ASP A 221 -4.68 -15.92 4.15
CA ASP A 221 -3.31 -16.07 3.67
C ASP A 221 -3.25 -16.55 2.21
N ASP A 222 -4.32 -17.24 1.75
CA ASP A 222 -4.46 -17.70 0.37
C ASP A 222 -5.40 -16.78 -0.43
N ALA A 223 -5.30 -16.84 -1.75
CA ALA A 223 -6.21 -16.13 -2.66
C ALA A 223 -7.67 -16.53 -2.41
N TYR A 224 -8.60 -15.60 -2.59
CA TYR A 224 -10.04 -15.84 -2.44
C TYR A 224 -10.86 -15.02 -3.43
N GLU A 225 -12.13 -15.38 -3.62
CA GLU A 225 -13.06 -14.55 -4.38
C GLU A 225 -13.60 -13.42 -3.51
N LEU A 226 -13.63 -12.19 -4.02
CA LEU A 226 -14.29 -11.07 -3.35
C LEU A 226 -15.81 -11.15 -3.49
N LEU A 227 -16.51 -10.88 -2.38
CA LEU A 227 -17.96 -10.71 -2.36
C LEU A 227 -18.30 -9.23 -2.15
N LEU A 228 -19.38 -8.77 -2.81
CA LEU A 228 -20.01 -7.48 -2.58
C LEU A 228 -21.46 -7.72 -2.15
N ASP A 229 -21.83 -7.26 -0.96
CA ASP A 229 -23.14 -7.53 -0.33
C ASP A 229 -23.50 -9.02 -0.33
N GLY A 230 -22.53 -9.86 0.01
CA GLY A 230 -22.66 -11.31 0.02
C GLY A 230 -22.74 -11.97 -1.36
N LYS A 231 -22.64 -11.20 -2.45
CA LYS A 231 -22.71 -11.72 -3.83
C LYS A 231 -21.33 -11.85 -4.44
N PRO A 232 -21.02 -12.95 -5.14
CA PRO A 232 -19.78 -13.13 -5.87
C PRO A 232 -19.51 -12.02 -6.88
N THR A 233 -18.28 -11.49 -6.89
CA THR A 233 -17.87 -10.46 -7.84
C THR A 233 -17.18 -11.02 -9.07
N GLY A 234 -16.59 -12.21 -8.97
CA GLY A 234 -15.70 -12.77 -9.98
C GLY A 234 -14.29 -12.17 -9.95
N ILE A 235 -13.99 -11.31 -8.96
CA ILE A 235 -12.67 -10.71 -8.77
C ILE A 235 -11.89 -11.58 -7.77
N VAL A 236 -10.66 -11.89 -8.11
CA VAL A 236 -9.71 -12.56 -7.22
C VAL A 236 -9.13 -11.52 -6.27
N GLU A 237 -9.13 -11.80 -4.98
CA GLU A 237 -8.27 -11.12 -4.03
C GLU A 237 -6.94 -11.86 -3.92
N LEU A 238 -5.85 -11.14 -4.11
CA LEU A 238 -4.49 -11.55 -3.77
C LEU A 238 -4.11 -10.84 -2.48
N PRO A 239 -4.29 -11.50 -1.32
CA PRO A 239 -4.26 -10.80 -0.04
C PRO A 239 -2.90 -10.24 0.27
N ILE A 240 -2.91 -9.08 0.90
CA ILE A 240 -1.73 -8.45 1.50
C ILE A 240 -1.67 -8.76 2.98
N GLU A 241 -0.51 -8.54 3.59
CA GLU A 241 -0.30 -8.64 5.04
C GLU A 241 0.63 -7.52 5.51
N ARG A 242 0.30 -6.90 6.66
CA ARG A 242 1.06 -5.76 7.18
C ARG A 242 2.50 -6.09 7.56
N ILE A 243 2.76 -7.31 8.02
CA ILE A 243 4.12 -7.75 8.34
C ILE A 243 4.92 -8.13 7.09
N LEU A 244 4.24 -8.32 5.95
CA LEU A 244 4.83 -8.50 4.62
C LEU A 244 4.78 -7.21 3.79
N ASP A 245 4.96 -6.07 4.47
CA ASP A 245 5.09 -4.75 3.87
C ASP A 245 6.32 -4.04 4.46
N ASP A 246 7.10 -3.36 3.64
CA ASP A 246 8.30 -2.65 4.10
C ASP A 246 7.97 -1.31 4.80
N ALA A 247 6.78 -0.74 4.56
CA ALA A 247 6.40 0.56 5.11
C ALA A 247 6.29 0.59 6.64
N PRO A 248 5.71 -0.40 7.34
CA PRO A 248 5.71 -0.43 8.80
C PRO A 248 7.10 -0.42 9.43
N TYR A 249 8.10 -0.95 8.72
CA TYR A 249 9.46 -1.06 9.22
C TYR A 249 10.34 0.13 8.85
N PHE A 250 10.15 0.70 7.67
CA PHE A 250 11.08 1.70 7.12
C PHE A 250 10.44 3.07 6.82
N GLY A 251 9.13 3.20 7.03
CA GLY A 251 8.39 4.45 6.84
C GLY A 251 8.73 5.55 7.85
N GLY A 252 9.38 5.17 8.93
CA GLY A 252 9.71 6.03 10.06
C GLY A 252 8.69 5.91 11.19
N ASN A 253 9.13 5.51 12.36
CA ASN A 253 8.31 5.53 13.57
C ASN A 253 8.30 6.92 14.18
N ALA A 254 7.22 7.28 14.88
CA ALA A 254 7.06 8.59 15.53
C ALA A 254 8.16 8.87 16.59
N ASP A 255 8.73 7.83 17.15
CA ASP A 255 9.86 7.91 18.12
C ASP A 255 11.25 7.84 17.45
N GLY A 256 11.31 7.79 16.10
CA GLY A 256 12.56 7.68 15.35
C GLY A 256 13.20 6.29 15.39
N SER A 257 12.58 5.30 16.03
CA SER A 257 13.07 3.94 16.04
C SER A 257 12.81 3.26 14.70
N ASN A 258 13.79 2.52 14.19
CA ASN A 258 13.62 1.62 13.07
C ASN A 258 14.16 0.25 13.45
N PRO A 259 13.50 -0.84 13.09
CA PRO A 259 14.03 -2.18 13.31
C PRO A 259 15.34 -2.37 12.54
N SER A 260 16.16 -3.29 13.01
CA SER A 260 17.35 -3.65 12.25
C SER A 260 16.96 -4.36 10.94
N ILE A 261 17.81 -4.24 9.94
CA ILE A 261 17.59 -4.93 8.64
C ILE A 261 17.56 -6.46 8.83
N GLY A 262 18.28 -6.96 9.87
CA GLY A 262 18.28 -8.37 10.23
C GLY A 262 16.93 -8.85 10.72
N ASP A 263 16.28 -8.07 11.58
CA ASP A 263 14.96 -8.41 12.13
C ASP A 263 13.89 -8.45 11.03
N VAL A 264 13.89 -7.46 10.14
CA VAL A 264 12.97 -7.43 8.98
C VAL A 264 13.20 -8.62 8.04
N TYR A 265 14.47 -8.95 7.79
CA TYR A 265 14.80 -10.14 7.00
C TYR A 265 14.26 -11.42 7.64
N GLU A 266 14.40 -11.57 8.96
CA GLU A 266 13.93 -12.74 9.70
C GLU A 266 12.41 -12.88 9.62
N VAL A 267 11.66 -11.76 9.76
CA VAL A 267 10.20 -11.77 9.58
C VAL A 267 9.83 -12.24 8.18
N PHE A 268 10.38 -11.63 7.14
CA PHE A 268 10.05 -11.97 5.76
C PHE A 268 10.43 -13.41 5.40
N GLN A 269 11.57 -13.90 5.92
CA GLN A 269 12.01 -15.27 5.70
C GLN A 269 11.11 -16.26 6.43
N SER A 270 10.73 -16.00 7.68
CA SER A 270 9.91 -16.90 8.49
C SER A 270 8.52 -17.08 7.89
N GLU A 271 7.89 -16.01 7.43
CA GLU A 271 6.61 -16.06 6.73
C GLU A 271 6.71 -16.87 5.42
N PHE A 272 7.79 -16.67 4.66
CA PHE A 272 8.02 -17.47 3.45
C PHE A 272 8.21 -18.96 3.78
N ASP A 273 8.95 -19.29 4.83
CA ASP A 273 9.21 -20.67 5.21
C ASP A 273 7.93 -21.42 5.55
N VAL A 274 7.02 -20.78 6.29
CA VAL A 274 5.71 -21.38 6.62
C VAL A 274 4.83 -21.48 5.36
N ALA A 275 4.73 -20.43 4.55
CA ALA A 275 3.99 -20.49 3.28
C ALA A 275 4.51 -21.62 2.34
N TYR A 276 5.83 -21.82 2.32
CA TYR A 276 6.47 -22.91 1.58
C TYR A 276 6.09 -24.30 2.15
N GLU A 277 6.05 -24.46 3.47
CA GLU A 277 5.65 -25.71 4.12
C GLU A 277 4.20 -26.07 3.87
N GLU A 278 3.32 -25.08 3.91
CA GLU A 278 1.87 -25.22 3.70
C GLU A 278 1.47 -25.36 2.22
N GLY A 279 2.38 -25.09 1.30
CA GLY A 279 2.09 -25.08 -0.14
C GLY A 279 1.20 -23.90 -0.56
N GLY A 280 1.31 -22.79 0.15
CA GLY A 280 0.46 -21.62 0.05
C GLY A 280 0.97 -20.54 -0.90
N LEU A 281 0.57 -19.31 -0.58
CA LEU A 281 0.88 -18.08 -1.32
C LEU A 281 1.76 -17.18 -0.43
N TYR A 282 2.82 -16.59 -1.01
CA TYR A 282 3.63 -15.59 -0.34
C TYR A 282 3.65 -14.31 -1.18
N LEU A 283 3.11 -13.23 -0.67
CA LEU A 283 3.06 -11.93 -1.33
C LEU A 283 3.78 -10.88 -0.48
N LEU A 284 4.82 -10.28 -1.03
CA LEU A 284 5.62 -9.25 -0.37
C LEU A 284 5.37 -7.90 -1.04
N THR A 285 4.87 -6.94 -0.28
CA THR A 285 4.62 -5.56 -0.71
C THR A 285 5.77 -4.67 -0.29
N MET A 286 6.24 -3.84 -1.19
CA MET A 286 7.40 -2.96 -0.96
C MET A 286 7.24 -1.62 -1.67
N HIS A 287 8.04 -0.64 -1.27
CA HIS A 287 8.02 0.69 -1.86
C HIS A 287 9.43 1.09 -2.34
N PRO A 288 9.62 1.51 -3.61
CA PRO A 288 10.95 1.87 -4.12
C PRO A 288 11.68 2.93 -3.28
N HIS A 289 10.94 3.89 -2.71
CA HIS A 289 11.50 4.91 -1.83
C HIS A 289 11.86 4.41 -0.42
N MET A 290 11.53 3.16 -0.09
CA MET A 290 11.85 2.51 1.19
C MET A 290 12.82 1.35 1.00
N ILE A 291 12.40 0.25 0.35
CA ILE A 291 13.25 -0.93 0.14
C ILE A 291 14.41 -0.66 -0.82
N GLY A 292 14.27 0.33 -1.70
CA GLY A 292 15.27 0.68 -2.70
C GLY A 292 16.59 1.25 -2.16
N HIS A 293 16.68 1.56 -0.85
CA HIS A 293 17.94 1.97 -0.23
C HIS A 293 18.97 0.85 -0.22
N ARG A 294 20.26 1.22 -0.26
CA ARG A 294 21.40 0.30 -0.49
C ARG A 294 21.34 -0.99 0.33
N SER A 295 21.27 -0.87 1.64
CA SER A 295 21.29 -2.04 2.54
C SER A 295 19.99 -2.83 2.52
N ARG A 296 18.85 -2.16 2.35
CA ARG A 296 17.53 -2.79 2.26
C ARG A 296 17.38 -3.56 0.95
N ALA A 297 17.80 -2.98 -0.18
CA ALA A 297 17.83 -3.67 -1.47
C ALA A 297 18.78 -4.88 -1.47
N ALA A 298 19.92 -4.79 -0.78
CA ALA A 298 20.80 -5.94 -0.59
C ALA A 298 20.17 -7.03 0.27
N MET A 299 19.40 -6.64 1.29
CA MET A 299 18.62 -7.57 2.12
C MET A 299 17.55 -8.29 1.28
N LEU A 300 16.80 -7.55 0.46
CA LEU A 300 15.81 -8.13 -0.45
C LEU A 300 16.45 -9.11 -1.42
N GLU A 301 17.59 -8.76 -2.03
CA GLU A 301 18.31 -9.66 -2.93
C GLU A 301 18.73 -10.96 -2.23
N ARG A 302 19.20 -10.88 -0.97
CA ARG A 302 19.51 -12.04 -0.15
C ARG A 302 18.29 -12.93 0.11
N LEU A 303 17.13 -12.31 0.37
CA LEU A 303 15.87 -13.03 0.55
C LEU A 303 15.44 -13.75 -0.72
N VAL A 304 15.48 -13.08 -1.87
CA VAL A 304 15.19 -13.71 -3.18
C VAL A 304 16.13 -14.88 -3.46
N GLN A 305 17.42 -14.74 -3.20
CA GLN A 305 18.38 -15.83 -3.34
C GLN A 305 18.10 -16.99 -2.39
N TYR A 306 17.65 -16.71 -1.17
CA TYR A 306 17.23 -17.74 -0.21
C TYR A 306 16.05 -18.54 -0.76
N MET A 307 14.99 -17.86 -1.21
CA MET A 307 13.81 -18.50 -1.78
C MET A 307 14.17 -19.36 -3.01
N LYS A 308 15.02 -18.86 -3.90
CA LYS A 308 15.44 -19.57 -5.12
C LYS A 308 16.22 -20.85 -4.86
N ARG A 309 16.86 -21.00 -3.70
CA ARG A 309 17.53 -22.26 -3.33
C ARG A 309 16.58 -23.36 -2.91
N LYS A 310 15.32 -23.04 -2.61
CA LYS A 310 14.30 -24.05 -2.26
C LYS A 310 13.66 -24.60 -3.55
N PRO A 311 13.49 -25.92 -3.68
CA PRO A 311 12.87 -26.50 -4.86
C PRO A 311 11.38 -26.15 -4.94
N GLY A 312 10.86 -25.98 -6.14
CA GLY A 312 9.43 -25.78 -6.35
C GLY A 312 8.91 -24.39 -5.95
N VAL A 313 9.73 -23.34 -5.97
CA VAL A 313 9.30 -21.98 -5.80
C VAL A 313 8.92 -21.39 -7.16
N TRP A 314 7.67 -20.96 -7.31
CA TRP A 314 7.17 -20.29 -8.50
C TRP A 314 7.08 -18.79 -8.30
N PHE A 315 8.05 -18.05 -8.82
CA PHE A 315 7.98 -16.59 -8.88
C PHE A 315 7.08 -16.14 -10.04
N ALA A 316 6.08 -15.32 -9.74
CA ALA A 316 5.15 -14.84 -10.73
C ALA A 316 4.67 -13.41 -10.43
N THR A 317 4.17 -12.71 -11.46
CA THR A 317 3.43 -11.47 -11.26
C THR A 317 2.06 -11.76 -10.67
N HIS A 318 1.45 -10.77 -10.04
CA HIS A 318 0.09 -10.87 -9.49
C HIS A 318 -0.92 -11.24 -10.60
N GLU A 319 -0.79 -10.67 -11.81
CA GLU A 319 -1.60 -11.05 -12.98
C GLU A 319 -1.51 -12.55 -13.28
N ARG A 320 -0.29 -13.13 -13.24
CA ARG A 320 -0.09 -14.57 -13.50
C ARG A 320 -0.69 -15.43 -12.40
N ILE A 321 -0.53 -15.05 -11.13
CA ILE A 321 -1.12 -15.76 -9.98
C ILE A 321 -2.65 -15.69 -10.08
N ALA A 322 -3.22 -14.49 -10.29
CA ALA A 322 -4.66 -14.30 -10.41
C ALA A 322 -5.26 -15.11 -11.57
N ASN A 323 -4.61 -15.13 -12.74
CA ASN A 323 -5.06 -15.93 -13.87
C ASN A 323 -5.01 -17.44 -13.58
N HIS A 324 -4.04 -17.88 -12.78
CA HIS A 324 -3.93 -19.30 -12.40
C HIS A 324 -5.06 -19.73 -11.46
N VAL A 325 -5.40 -18.91 -10.47
CA VAL A 325 -6.43 -19.27 -9.46
C VAL A 325 -7.86 -18.93 -9.88
N LYS A 326 -8.05 -17.98 -10.80
CA LYS A 326 -9.39 -17.55 -11.24
C LYS A 326 -10.30 -18.67 -11.74
N PRO A 327 -9.85 -19.67 -12.50
CA PRO A 327 -10.69 -20.79 -12.90
C PRO A 327 -11.30 -21.58 -11.74
N LEU A 328 -10.66 -21.59 -10.56
CA LEU A 328 -11.16 -22.24 -9.36
C LEU A 328 -12.48 -21.63 -8.87
N ILE A 329 -12.75 -20.35 -9.16
CA ILE A 329 -14.03 -19.70 -8.84
C ILE A 329 -15.19 -20.43 -9.52
N ALA A 330 -15.04 -20.77 -10.81
CA ALA A 330 -16.09 -21.47 -11.55
C ALA A 330 -16.24 -22.93 -11.11
N GLN A 331 -15.14 -23.60 -10.82
CA GLN A 331 -15.15 -24.99 -10.33
C GLN A 331 -15.87 -25.11 -9.00
N GLN A 332 -15.60 -24.23 -8.05
CA GLN A 332 -16.21 -24.22 -6.72
C GLN A 332 -17.69 -23.80 -6.71
N ARG A 333 -18.19 -23.18 -7.79
CA ARG A 333 -19.63 -22.87 -7.94
C ARG A 333 -20.41 -24.04 -8.50
N ALA A 334 -19.73 -25.00 -9.14
CA ALA A 334 -20.34 -26.20 -9.71
C ALA A 334 -20.49 -27.36 -8.70
N GLU A 335 -19.73 -27.29 -7.59
CA GLU A 335 -19.83 -28.18 -6.43
C GLU A 335 -20.89 -27.68 -5.45
#